data_9547dc782077f6e54889271a35b3c60d
#
_entry.id   9547dc782077f6e54889271a35b3c60d
#
_cell.length_a   1.000
_cell.length_b   1.000
_cell.length_c   1.000
_cell.angle_alpha   90.00
_cell.angle_beta   90.00
_cell.angle_gamma   90.00
#
_symmetry.space_group_name_H-M   'P 1'
#
loop_
_entity.id
_entity.type
_entity.pdbx_description
1 polymer ?
#
loop_
_entity_poly.entity_id
_entity_poly.type
_entity_poly.pdbx_seq_one_letter_code
_entity_poly.pdbx_strand_id
1 'polypeptide(L)'
;MATSVFDLFKIGIGPSSSHTVGPMKAAGLFLQHLPLSQVNRVQVDLYGSLGLTGKGQDSDKAVLLGLEGEKPETLEIESIPFRLKQIDVQQSLHLNQQHPISFHKKQDLIFRRKQNLPLHENGLRFQAWDADRQLLIEKTYYSIGGGFVLEGKGDNLEVLEDQTELPFPFKKASELLEICRKQKFSISQVVPANE
;
A
#
# COMPACT_ATOMS: atom_id res chain seq x y z
N MET A 1 12.16 -12.18 1.15
CA MET A 1 10.86 -12.04 1.86
C MET A 1 10.40 -13.45 2.16
N ALA A 2 10.21 -13.78 3.41
CA ALA A 2 9.49 -14.98 3.78
C ALA A 2 7.99 -14.65 3.67
N THR A 3 7.21 -15.53 3.05
CA THR A 3 5.76 -15.33 2.90
C THR A 3 5.07 -16.30 3.83
N SER A 4 4.36 -15.78 4.82
CA SER A 4 3.52 -16.57 5.71
C SER A 4 2.33 -17.19 4.96
N VAL A 5 1.81 -18.30 5.44
CA VAL A 5 0.53 -18.85 4.97
C VAL A 5 -0.60 -17.82 5.12
N PHE A 6 -0.57 -17.01 6.17
CA PHE A 6 -1.53 -15.93 6.39
C PHE A 6 -1.38 -14.78 5.40
N ASP A 7 -0.22 -14.63 4.76
CA ASP A 7 -0.01 -13.64 3.70
C ASP A 7 -0.69 -14.01 2.38
N LEU A 8 -1.04 -15.27 2.19
CA LEU A 8 -1.77 -15.74 1.01
C LEU A 8 -3.25 -15.30 1.01
N PHE A 9 -3.80 -15.07 2.18
CA PHE A 9 -5.19 -14.66 2.37
C PHE A 9 -5.22 -13.21 2.86
N LYS A 10 -5.73 -12.31 2.04
CA LYS A 10 -5.83 -10.88 2.38
C LYS A 10 -7.29 -10.48 2.51
N ILE A 11 -7.61 -9.79 3.60
CA ILE A 11 -8.87 -9.06 3.72
C ILE A 11 -8.74 -7.83 2.84
N GLY A 12 -9.68 -7.62 1.94
CA GLY A 12 -9.66 -6.50 1.00
C GLY A 12 -11.03 -5.87 0.84
N ILE A 13 -11.04 -4.63 0.36
CA ILE A 13 -12.24 -3.81 0.16
C ILE A 13 -12.74 -3.82 -1.29
N GLY A 14 -12.18 -4.65 -2.15
CA GLY A 14 -12.51 -4.68 -3.57
C GLY A 14 -12.03 -5.96 -4.27
N PRO A 15 -12.29 -6.08 -5.59
CA PRO A 15 -12.14 -7.34 -6.33
C PRO A 15 -10.68 -7.79 -6.53
N SER A 16 -9.71 -6.89 -6.37
CA SER A 16 -8.31 -7.16 -6.64
C SER A 16 -7.40 -6.60 -5.56
N SER A 17 -6.60 -7.45 -4.92
CA SER A 17 -5.67 -7.02 -3.87
C SER A 17 -4.60 -6.04 -4.39
N SER A 18 -4.11 -6.20 -5.62
CA SER A 18 -3.14 -5.26 -6.22
C SER A 18 -3.74 -3.90 -6.56
N HIS A 19 -5.08 -3.80 -6.70
CA HIS A 19 -5.78 -2.56 -7.03
C HIS A 19 -6.48 -1.92 -5.82
N THR A 20 -6.61 -2.61 -4.70
CA THR A 20 -7.25 -2.10 -3.48
C THR A 20 -6.36 -2.22 -2.25
N VAL A 21 -6.01 -3.43 -1.80
CA VAL A 21 -5.19 -3.65 -0.60
C VAL A 21 -3.82 -2.96 -0.73
N GLY A 22 -3.13 -3.17 -1.85
CA GLY A 22 -1.82 -2.56 -2.11
C GLY A 22 -1.87 -1.03 -2.14
N PRO A 23 -2.72 -0.38 -2.94
CA PRO A 23 -2.90 1.07 -2.93
C PRO A 23 -3.27 1.66 -1.56
N MET A 24 -4.12 0.99 -0.79
CA MET A 24 -4.49 1.41 0.56
C MET A 24 -3.30 1.32 1.52
N LYS A 25 -2.54 0.23 1.48
CA LYS A 25 -1.30 0.07 2.25
C LYS A 25 -0.24 1.10 1.85
N ALA A 26 -0.05 1.35 0.54
CA ALA A 26 0.88 2.36 0.05
C ALA A 26 0.55 3.75 0.61
N ALA A 27 -0.74 4.12 0.64
CA ALA A 27 -1.19 5.37 1.24
C ALA A 27 -0.90 5.43 2.75
N GLY A 28 -1.15 4.34 3.48
CA GLY A 28 -0.81 4.23 4.91
C GLY A 28 0.70 4.33 5.17
N LEU A 29 1.54 3.72 4.32
CA LEU A 29 3.00 3.85 4.42
C LEU A 29 3.46 5.27 4.15
N PHE A 30 2.88 5.95 3.17
CA PHE A 30 3.16 7.35 2.90
C PHE A 30 2.85 8.24 4.11
N LEU A 31 1.71 8.02 4.79
CA LEU A 31 1.34 8.76 5.99
C LEU A 31 2.38 8.68 7.10
N GLN A 32 3.07 7.54 7.26
CA GLN A 32 4.09 7.36 8.30
C GLN A 32 5.30 8.28 8.12
N HIS A 33 5.52 8.78 6.90
CA HIS A 33 6.62 9.67 6.57
C HIS A 33 6.22 11.15 6.57
N LEU A 34 4.91 11.46 6.74
CA LEU A 34 4.42 12.83 6.65
C LEU A 34 4.64 13.62 7.95
N PRO A 35 5.22 14.83 7.88
CA PRO A 35 5.13 15.81 8.94
C PRO A 35 3.73 16.44 8.94
N LEU A 36 2.71 15.71 9.42
CA LEU A 36 1.28 16.01 9.24
C LEU A 36 0.93 17.47 9.48
N SER A 37 1.47 18.08 10.55
CA SER A 37 1.18 19.48 10.93
C SER A 37 1.65 20.52 9.89
N GLN A 38 2.56 20.16 9.00
CA GLN A 38 3.09 21.04 7.96
C GLN A 38 2.41 20.82 6.60
N VAL A 39 1.69 19.71 6.45
CA VAL A 39 1.08 19.33 5.15
C VAL A 39 -0.13 20.23 4.87
N ASN A 40 -0.11 20.90 3.73
CA ASN A 40 -1.24 21.70 3.24
C ASN A 40 -1.92 21.05 2.03
N ARG A 41 -1.19 20.28 1.23
CA ARG A 41 -1.70 19.58 0.05
C ARG A 41 -1.05 18.22 -0.11
N VAL A 42 -1.83 17.25 -0.57
CA VAL A 42 -1.37 15.93 -1.03
C VAL A 42 -1.88 15.69 -2.44
N GLN A 43 -1.04 15.15 -3.31
CA GLN A 43 -1.44 14.65 -4.62
C GLN A 43 -0.99 13.20 -4.77
N VAL A 44 -1.83 12.40 -5.43
CA VAL A 44 -1.53 11.01 -5.77
C VAL A 44 -1.71 10.78 -7.25
N ASP A 45 -0.68 10.26 -7.89
CA ASP A 45 -0.72 9.85 -9.28
C ASP A 45 -0.72 8.32 -9.37
N LEU A 46 -1.68 7.76 -10.08
CA LEU A 46 -1.82 6.34 -10.37
C LEU A 46 -1.35 6.05 -11.80
N TYR A 47 -0.41 5.13 -11.95
CA TYR A 47 0.26 4.82 -13.22
C TYR A 47 -0.06 3.41 -13.71
N GLY A 48 0.20 3.18 -15.00
CA GLY A 48 0.11 1.88 -15.64
C GLY A 48 -1.27 1.24 -15.49
N SER A 49 -1.34 0.02 -14.98
CA SER A 49 -2.60 -0.70 -14.79
C SER A 49 -3.53 0.01 -13.79
N LEU A 50 -2.98 0.57 -12.70
CA LEU A 50 -3.76 1.40 -11.76
C LEU A 50 -4.33 2.65 -12.43
N GLY A 51 -3.56 3.27 -13.32
CA GLY A 51 -4.02 4.43 -14.10
C GLY A 51 -5.13 4.10 -15.09
N LEU A 52 -5.08 2.92 -15.72
CA LEU A 52 -6.04 2.46 -16.73
C LEU A 52 -7.33 1.95 -16.12
N THR A 53 -7.23 1.03 -15.18
CA THR A 53 -8.36 0.23 -14.67
C THR A 53 -8.75 0.57 -13.23
N GLY A 54 -7.91 1.31 -12.51
CA GLY A 54 -8.04 1.55 -11.07
C GLY A 54 -9.38 2.18 -10.65
N LYS A 55 -9.94 3.06 -11.48
CA LYS A 55 -11.27 3.64 -11.20
C LYS A 55 -12.37 2.58 -11.20
N GLY A 56 -12.31 1.60 -12.10
CA GLY A 56 -13.28 0.49 -12.17
C GLY A 56 -13.03 -0.59 -11.11
N GLN A 57 -11.88 -0.56 -10.46
CA GLN A 57 -11.47 -1.51 -9.43
C GLN A 57 -11.30 -0.86 -8.04
N ASP A 58 -11.89 0.32 -7.82
CA ASP A 58 -11.94 1.03 -6.55
C ASP A 58 -10.56 1.47 -5.98
N SER A 59 -9.53 1.61 -6.83
CA SER A 59 -8.20 2.06 -6.39
C SER A 59 -8.21 3.48 -5.85
N ASP A 60 -9.07 4.35 -6.38
CA ASP A 60 -9.28 5.70 -5.86
C ASP A 60 -9.85 5.67 -4.44
N LYS A 61 -10.82 4.82 -4.19
CA LYS A 61 -11.42 4.66 -2.86
C LYS A 61 -10.39 4.12 -1.86
N ALA A 62 -9.63 3.11 -2.28
CA ALA A 62 -8.58 2.51 -1.46
C ALA A 62 -7.50 3.52 -1.05
N VAL A 63 -7.04 4.35 -1.99
CA VAL A 63 -6.06 5.42 -1.71
C VAL A 63 -6.62 6.45 -0.73
N LEU A 64 -7.85 6.94 -0.94
CA LEU A 64 -8.45 7.94 -0.06
C LEU A 64 -8.60 7.42 1.37
N LEU A 65 -9.14 6.21 1.53
CA LEU A 65 -9.30 5.59 2.84
C LEU A 65 -7.94 5.31 3.51
N GLY A 66 -6.94 4.87 2.73
CA GLY A 66 -5.58 4.70 3.23
C GLY A 66 -4.94 6.01 3.70
N LEU A 67 -5.15 7.13 2.99
CA LEU A 67 -4.71 8.47 3.42
C LEU A 67 -5.46 8.96 4.67
N GLU A 68 -6.68 8.49 4.91
CA GLU A 68 -7.38 8.71 6.17
C GLU A 68 -6.88 7.80 7.31
N GLY A 69 -5.89 6.94 7.08
CA GLY A 69 -5.29 6.07 8.09
C GLY A 69 -5.99 4.73 8.27
N GLU A 70 -6.92 4.39 7.37
CA GLU A 70 -7.60 3.11 7.42
C GLU A 70 -6.71 1.96 6.92
N LYS A 71 -6.99 0.77 7.43
CA LYS A 71 -6.33 -0.47 7.02
C LYS A 71 -7.37 -1.45 6.47
N PRO A 72 -7.02 -2.25 5.45
CA PRO A 72 -7.97 -3.21 4.87
C PRO A 72 -8.58 -4.17 5.90
N GLU A 73 -7.79 -4.55 6.91
CA GLU A 73 -8.15 -5.56 7.90
C GLU A 73 -9.15 -5.06 8.96
N THR A 74 -9.21 -3.75 9.19
CA THR A 74 -10.00 -3.14 10.29
C THR A 74 -11.06 -2.16 9.82
N LEU A 75 -11.10 -1.86 8.52
CA LEU A 75 -12.04 -0.92 7.95
C LEU A 75 -13.49 -1.40 8.08
N GLU A 76 -14.35 -0.57 8.61
CA GLU A 76 -15.79 -0.79 8.65
C GLU A 76 -16.41 -0.54 7.27
N ILE A 77 -16.81 -1.60 6.60
CA ILE A 77 -17.26 -1.58 5.19
C ILE A 77 -18.48 -0.68 5.00
N GLU A 78 -19.42 -0.71 5.94
CA GLU A 78 -20.66 0.09 5.90
C GLU A 78 -20.37 1.60 5.96
N SER A 79 -19.24 2.02 6.53
CA SER A 79 -18.86 3.43 6.63
C SER A 79 -18.32 4.01 5.31
N ILE A 80 -17.83 3.16 4.41
CA ILE A 80 -17.13 3.57 3.17
C ILE A 80 -17.96 4.55 2.32
N PRO A 81 -19.22 4.25 1.95
CA PRO A 81 -20.00 5.14 1.07
C PRO A 81 -20.21 6.53 1.67
N PHE A 82 -20.44 6.58 2.98
CA PHE A 82 -20.65 7.84 3.70
C PHE A 82 -19.36 8.68 3.72
N ARG A 83 -18.23 8.08 4.07
CA ARG A 83 -16.92 8.77 4.14
C ARG A 83 -16.48 9.32 2.78
N LEU A 84 -16.58 8.51 1.73
CA LEU A 84 -16.26 8.95 0.37
C LEU A 84 -17.15 10.09 -0.11
N LYS A 85 -18.45 10.05 0.25
CA LYS A 85 -19.37 11.15 -0.04
C LYS A 85 -18.98 12.42 0.74
N GLN A 86 -18.55 12.30 1.99
CA GLN A 86 -18.10 13.45 2.77
C GLN A 86 -16.85 14.10 2.11
N ILE A 87 -15.86 13.33 1.71
CA ILE A 87 -14.67 13.84 1.01
C ILE A 87 -15.08 14.60 -0.25
N ASP A 88 -15.98 14.05 -1.07
CA ASP A 88 -16.43 14.68 -2.31
C ASP A 88 -17.22 15.98 -2.06
N VAL A 89 -18.11 16.00 -1.05
CA VAL A 89 -18.96 17.16 -0.73
C VAL A 89 -18.18 18.27 -0.04
N GLN A 90 -17.35 17.91 0.92
CA GLN A 90 -16.59 18.89 1.72
C GLN A 90 -15.32 19.34 1.02
N GLN A 91 -14.89 18.62 -0.04
CA GLN A 91 -13.61 18.83 -0.71
C GLN A 91 -12.43 18.87 0.28
N SER A 92 -12.49 17.98 1.25
CA SER A 92 -11.55 17.87 2.37
C SER A 92 -11.23 16.42 2.63
N LEU A 93 -9.96 16.14 2.95
CA LEU A 93 -9.46 14.84 3.35
C LEU A 93 -8.79 14.97 4.72
N HIS A 94 -9.09 14.05 5.63
CA HIS A 94 -8.52 14.05 6.97
C HIS A 94 -7.34 13.08 7.04
N LEU A 95 -6.13 13.56 6.80
CA LEU A 95 -4.92 12.75 6.86
C LEU A 95 -4.79 12.10 8.24
N ASN A 96 -4.70 10.76 8.24
CA ASN A 96 -4.64 9.94 9.46
C ASN A 96 -5.76 10.26 10.46
N GLN A 97 -6.96 10.66 9.98
CA GLN A 97 -8.12 11.11 10.79
C GLN A 97 -7.82 12.30 11.73
N GLN A 98 -6.70 12.99 11.58
CA GLN A 98 -6.23 14.03 12.49
C GLN A 98 -6.06 15.38 11.83
N HIS A 99 -5.55 15.41 10.60
CA HIS A 99 -5.16 16.65 9.94
C HIS A 99 -5.99 16.90 8.69
N PRO A 100 -6.96 17.83 8.73
CA PRO A 100 -7.76 18.16 7.55
C PRO A 100 -6.97 19.00 6.54
N ILE A 101 -7.05 18.60 5.27
CA ILE A 101 -6.51 19.36 4.14
C ILE A 101 -7.59 19.58 3.09
N SER A 102 -7.45 20.64 2.28
CA SER A 102 -8.25 20.77 1.07
C SER A 102 -7.87 19.66 0.08
N PHE A 103 -8.86 18.94 -0.46
CA PHE A 103 -8.63 17.85 -1.38
C PHE A 103 -9.69 17.83 -2.48
N HIS A 104 -9.26 18.07 -3.71
CA HIS A 104 -10.11 18.03 -4.88
C HIS A 104 -9.81 16.79 -5.70
N LYS A 105 -10.64 15.76 -5.59
CA LYS A 105 -10.43 14.45 -6.21
C LYS A 105 -10.00 14.49 -7.67
N LYS A 106 -10.53 15.43 -8.47
CA LYS A 106 -10.16 15.59 -9.89
C LYS A 106 -8.76 16.19 -10.11
N GLN A 107 -8.22 16.90 -9.11
CA GLN A 107 -6.95 17.62 -9.20
C GLN A 107 -5.84 16.93 -8.41
N ASP A 108 -6.22 16.24 -7.33
CA ASP A 108 -5.27 15.68 -6.38
C ASP A 108 -5.18 14.15 -6.44
N LEU A 109 -6.08 13.48 -7.18
CA LEU A 109 -5.99 12.04 -7.47
C LEU A 109 -6.02 11.81 -8.98
N ILE A 110 -4.86 11.63 -9.57
CA ILE A 110 -4.66 11.65 -11.02
C ILE A 110 -4.44 10.24 -11.57
N PHE A 111 -5.29 9.85 -12.53
CA PHE A 111 -5.10 8.61 -13.27
C PHE A 111 -4.23 8.84 -14.50
N ARG A 112 -2.95 8.47 -14.45
CA ARG A 112 -1.96 8.60 -15.55
C ARG A 112 -2.10 7.45 -16.54
N ARG A 113 -3.22 7.38 -17.24
CA ARG A 113 -3.64 6.24 -18.10
C ARG A 113 -2.66 5.84 -19.20
N LYS A 114 -1.80 6.75 -19.65
CA LYS A 114 -0.86 6.55 -20.77
C LYS A 114 0.61 6.56 -20.31
N GLN A 115 0.84 6.51 -19.02
CA GLN A 115 2.18 6.59 -18.43
C GLN A 115 2.42 5.38 -17.52
N ASN A 116 3.61 4.82 -17.64
CA ASN A 116 4.09 3.75 -16.78
C ASN A 116 5.27 4.25 -15.94
N LEU A 117 5.42 3.73 -14.77
CA LEU A 117 6.66 3.84 -14.00
C LEU A 117 7.59 2.67 -14.36
N PRO A 118 8.93 2.83 -14.26
CA PRO A 118 9.87 1.89 -14.85
C PRO A 118 9.92 0.51 -14.19
N LEU A 119 9.60 0.42 -12.89
CA LEU A 119 9.90 -0.79 -12.12
C LEU A 119 8.74 -1.79 -12.05
N HIS A 120 7.49 -1.33 -12.19
CA HIS A 120 6.31 -2.19 -12.21
C HIS A 120 5.09 -1.46 -12.76
N GLU A 121 4.14 -2.19 -13.35
CA GLU A 121 2.92 -1.63 -13.97
C GLU A 121 1.92 -1.01 -12.97
N ASN A 122 1.91 -1.42 -11.71
CA ASN A 122 1.01 -0.88 -10.68
C ASN A 122 1.73 0.16 -9.83
N GLY A 123 2.08 1.29 -10.43
CA GLY A 123 2.80 2.35 -9.75
C GLY A 123 1.89 3.42 -9.14
N LEU A 124 2.28 3.91 -7.96
CA LEU A 124 1.65 5.04 -7.27
C LEU A 124 2.74 6.03 -6.86
N ARG A 125 2.53 7.31 -7.15
CA ARG A 125 3.38 8.37 -6.65
C ARG A 125 2.58 9.29 -5.76
N PHE A 126 3.09 9.52 -4.56
CA PHE A 126 2.53 10.42 -3.56
C PHE A 126 3.44 11.61 -3.39
N GLN A 127 2.85 12.78 -3.30
CA GLN A 127 3.55 14.05 -3.08
C GLN A 127 2.80 14.85 -2.03
N ALA A 128 3.53 15.53 -1.15
CA ALA A 128 2.96 16.44 -0.16
C ALA A 128 3.70 17.78 -0.17
N TRP A 129 2.95 18.87 0.00
CA TRP A 129 3.45 20.23 0.04
C TRP A 129 2.96 20.96 1.30
N ASP A 130 3.75 21.95 1.72
CA ASP A 130 3.36 22.89 2.76
C ASP A 130 2.48 24.05 2.24
N ALA A 131 2.18 25.00 3.11
CA ALA A 131 1.38 26.19 2.77
C ALA A 131 2.07 27.13 1.76
N ASP A 132 3.40 27.15 1.72
CA ASP A 132 4.21 27.92 0.79
C ASP A 132 4.45 27.20 -0.54
N ARG A 133 3.78 26.06 -0.75
CA ARG A 133 3.92 25.18 -1.93
C ARG A 133 5.31 24.57 -2.09
N GLN A 134 6.08 24.47 -1.00
CA GLN A 134 7.33 23.73 -1.01
C GLN A 134 7.03 22.22 -0.91
N LEU A 135 7.70 21.44 -1.75
CA LEU A 135 7.59 19.98 -1.68
C LEU A 135 8.24 19.48 -0.39
N LEU A 136 7.43 18.92 0.48
CA LEU A 136 7.89 18.30 1.73
C LEU A 136 8.43 16.91 1.50
N ILE A 137 7.71 16.11 0.72
CA ILE A 137 8.07 14.72 0.47
C ILE A 137 7.46 14.21 -0.83
N GLU A 138 8.20 13.36 -1.53
CA GLU A 138 7.72 12.54 -2.64
C GLU A 138 8.12 11.08 -2.40
N LYS A 139 7.18 10.17 -2.59
CA LYS A 139 7.39 8.73 -2.48
C LYS A 139 6.71 8.01 -3.63
N THR A 140 7.39 6.99 -4.13
CA THR A 140 6.85 6.10 -5.16
C THR A 140 6.73 4.69 -4.60
N TYR A 141 5.54 4.12 -4.76
CA TYR A 141 5.25 2.75 -4.35
C TYR A 141 4.76 1.92 -5.53
N TYR A 142 4.92 0.62 -5.42
CA TYR A 142 4.46 -0.35 -6.40
C TYR A 142 3.64 -1.42 -5.71
N SER A 143 2.38 -1.56 -6.13
CA SER A 143 1.49 -2.60 -5.63
C SER A 143 1.68 -3.87 -6.45
N ILE A 144 2.40 -4.81 -5.92
CA ILE A 144 2.60 -6.12 -6.52
C ILE A 144 1.49 -7.10 -6.10
N GLY A 145 1.43 -8.26 -6.68
CA GLY A 145 0.39 -9.25 -6.35
C GLY A 145 0.29 -9.57 -4.85
N GLY A 146 -0.86 -10.07 -4.41
CA GLY A 146 -1.08 -10.45 -3.00
C GLY A 146 -1.23 -9.29 -2.02
N GLY A 147 -1.36 -8.04 -2.49
CA GLY A 147 -1.45 -6.85 -1.62
C GLY A 147 -0.12 -6.44 -0.99
N PHE A 148 1.00 -6.93 -1.53
CA PHE A 148 2.33 -6.47 -1.16
C PHE A 148 2.64 -5.12 -1.80
N VAL A 149 3.43 -4.32 -1.10
CA VAL A 149 3.86 -2.98 -1.54
C VAL A 149 5.37 -2.89 -1.44
N LEU A 150 5.98 -2.40 -2.51
CA LEU A 150 7.41 -2.10 -2.56
C LEU A 150 7.61 -0.59 -2.72
N GLU A 151 8.65 -0.04 -2.11
CA GLU A 151 9.05 1.35 -2.33
C GLU A 151 10.05 1.43 -3.47
N GLY A 152 9.86 2.38 -4.38
CA GLY A 152 10.81 2.69 -5.45
C GLY A 152 11.88 3.65 -4.96
N LYS A 153 13.15 3.24 -5.05
CA LYS A 153 14.33 4.09 -4.80
C LYS A 153 15.26 4.06 -6.00
N GLY A 154 15.25 5.13 -6.78
CA GLY A 154 15.99 5.18 -8.04
C GLY A 154 15.54 4.05 -8.97
N ASP A 155 16.49 3.23 -9.43
CA ASP A 155 16.22 2.10 -10.33
C ASP A 155 15.96 0.78 -9.60
N ASN A 156 15.75 0.80 -8.26
CA ASN A 156 15.55 -0.39 -7.46
C ASN A 156 14.20 -0.38 -6.75
N LEU A 157 13.69 -1.59 -6.49
CA LEU A 157 12.56 -1.82 -5.59
C LEU A 157 13.11 -2.22 -4.22
N GLU A 158 12.78 -1.45 -3.19
CA GLU A 158 13.03 -1.87 -1.81
C GLU A 158 11.81 -2.61 -1.28
N VAL A 159 12.08 -3.81 -0.79
CA VAL A 159 11.13 -4.53 0.05
C VAL A 159 11.06 -3.76 1.36
N LEU A 160 9.89 -3.24 1.69
CA LEU A 160 9.64 -2.71 3.02
C LEU A 160 9.71 -3.90 3.97
N GLU A 161 10.81 -3.97 4.72
CA GLU A 161 11.26 -5.15 5.44
C GLU A 161 10.19 -5.69 6.38
N ASP A 162 9.81 -6.93 6.13
CA ASP A 162 9.33 -7.81 7.17
C ASP A 162 10.57 -8.23 7.99
N GLN A 163 10.75 -7.62 9.15
CA GLN A 163 11.85 -7.90 10.09
C GLN A 163 11.56 -9.13 10.97
N THR A 164 10.57 -9.93 10.61
CA THR A 164 10.25 -11.14 11.36
C THR A 164 11.42 -12.13 11.26
N GLU A 165 12.13 -12.31 12.37
CA GLU A 165 13.14 -13.36 12.49
C GLU A 165 12.43 -14.71 12.51
N LEU A 166 12.66 -15.48 11.44
CA LEU A 166 12.14 -16.84 11.36
C LEU A 166 13.00 -17.80 12.19
N PRO A 167 12.41 -18.68 13.01
CA PRO A 167 13.15 -19.71 13.76
C PRO A 167 13.97 -20.64 12.84
N PHE A 168 13.44 -20.96 11.65
CA PHE A 168 14.05 -21.86 10.67
C PHE A 168 14.06 -21.24 9.27
N PRO A 169 14.88 -20.21 9.01
CA PRO A 169 14.87 -19.51 7.73
C PRO A 169 15.43 -20.40 6.61
N PHE A 170 14.77 -20.40 5.46
CA PHE A 170 15.25 -21.07 4.25
C PHE A 170 14.83 -20.30 3.00
N LYS A 171 15.66 -20.39 1.95
CA LYS A 171 15.40 -19.80 0.63
C LYS A 171 15.34 -20.86 -0.47
N LYS A 172 15.87 -22.06 -0.21
CA LYS A 172 15.98 -23.18 -1.16
C LYS A 172 15.45 -24.46 -0.53
N ALA A 173 14.93 -25.34 -1.36
CA ALA A 173 14.47 -26.66 -0.92
C ALA A 173 15.56 -27.48 -0.22
N SER A 174 16.82 -27.37 -0.66
CA SER A 174 17.95 -28.03 -0.02
C SER A 174 18.15 -27.58 1.43
N GLU A 175 18.01 -26.31 1.71
CA GLU A 175 18.10 -25.74 3.05
C GLU A 175 16.96 -26.24 3.96
N LEU A 176 15.73 -26.26 3.42
CA LEU A 176 14.58 -26.83 4.12
C LEU A 176 14.79 -28.28 4.50
N LEU A 177 15.31 -29.11 3.56
CA LEU A 177 15.59 -30.50 3.82
C LEU A 177 16.72 -30.68 4.85
N GLU A 178 17.72 -29.80 4.87
CA GLU A 178 18.77 -29.80 5.88
C GLU A 178 18.22 -29.47 7.26
N ILE A 179 17.32 -28.46 7.38
CA ILE A 179 16.62 -28.12 8.62
C ILE A 179 15.82 -29.33 9.10
N CYS A 180 15.05 -29.97 8.22
CA CYS A 180 14.30 -31.17 8.56
C CYS A 180 15.18 -32.28 9.14
N ARG A 181 16.34 -32.52 8.55
CA ARG A 181 17.31 -33.52 9.04
C ARG A 181 17.92 -33.15 10.38
N LYS A 182 18.35 -31.90 10.55
CA LYS A 182 18.99 -31.40 11.78
C LYS A 182 18.02 -31.40 12.96
N GLN A 183 16.81 -30.91 12.73
CA GLN A 183 15.79 -30.77 13.78
C GLN A 183 14.93 -32.03 13.97
N LYS A 184 15.08 -33.02 13.10
CA LYS A 184 14.20 -34.22 13.03
C LYS A 184 12.73 -33.84 12.83
N PHE A 185 12.48 -32.78 12.09
CA PHE A 185 11.16 -32.28 11.72
C PHE A 185 10.78 -32.75 10.31
N SER A 186 9.46 -32.93 10.10
CA SER A 186 8.90 -32.99 8.76
C SER A 186 8.79 -31.58 8.18
N ILE A 187 8.64 -31.44 6.85
CA ILE A 187 8.36 -30.14 6.21
C ILE A 187 7.12 -29.51 6.83
N SER A 188 6.08 -30.31 7.09
CA SER A 188 4.83 -29.84 7.72
C SER A 188 4.97 -29.41 9.17
N GLN A 189 6.12 -29.63 9.83
CA GLN A 189 6.45 -29.10 11.16
C GLN A 189 7.33 -27.85 11.08
N VAL A 190 8.22 -27.75 10.07
CA VAL A 190 9.06 -26.56 9.89
C VAL A 190 8.23 -25.35 9.48
N VAL A 191 7.23 -25.53 8.60
CA VAL A 191 6.41 -24.41 8.10
C VAL A 191 5.63 -23.74 9.22
N PRO A 192 4.81 -24.43 10.05
CA PRO A 192 4.11 -23.79 11.16
C PRO A 192 5.04 -23.25 12.25
N ALA A 193 6.25 -23.77 12.39
CA ALA A 193 7.22 -23.25 13.35
C ALA A 193 7.83 -21.92 12.94
N ASN A 194 7.65 -21.51 11.66
CA ASN A 194 8.04 -20.21 11.13
C ASN A 194 6.89 -19.20 11.13
N GLU A 195 5.66 -19.61 11.49
CA GLU A 195 4.48 -18.74 11.61
C GLU A 195 4.40 -18.14 13.03
#